data_f05708f470b4f472f1432657e7dee76e
#
_entry.id   f05708f470b4f472f1432657e7dee76e
#
_cell.length_a   1.000
_cell.length_b   1.000
_cell.length_c   1.000
_cell.angle_alpha   90.00
_cell.angle_beta   90.00
_cell.angle_gamma   90.00
#
_symmetry.space_group_name_H-M   'P 1'
#
loop_
_entity.id
_entity.type
_entity.pdbx_description
1 polymer ?
#
loop_
_entity_poly.entity_id
_entity_poly.type
_entity_poly.pdbx_seq_one_letter_code
_entity_poly.pdbx_strand_id
1 'polypeptide(L)'
;MTTAFTVVIPSRYASTRLPGKPLLLIAGKPMIQHVWEQASKSSAQRVVVATDDARIVEACKGFGAEVVLTREDHNSGTDRLAEVAAKLGLAPDAIVVNVQGDEPLIPPSVIDQVAANLAAHTEARMATLAEPIEDVETLFNPNVVKVVSDLNGLALTFSRATLPWARDAFAKSREQMPEGVPYRRHIGIYAYRAGFLHDFVSWGPCWLENTESLEQLRALWHGVRIHVADALIAPPTGVDTVEDLERVRRLLEA
;
A
#
# COMPACT_ATOMS: atom_id res chain seq x y z
N MET A 1 17.52 -8.37 -15.41
CA MET A 1 16.47 -7.76 -16.24
C MET A 1 15.65 -6.87 -15.34
N THR A 2 15.36 -5.64 -15.73
CA THR A 2 14.47 -4.76 -14.97
C THR A 2 13.02 -5.28 -15.09
N THR A 3 12.33 -5.39 -13.97
CA THR A 3 10.92 -5.81 -13.95
C THR A 3 10.06 -4.74 -14.62
N ALA A 4 9.25 -5.14 -15.60
CA ALA A 4 8.29 -4.23 -16.23
C ALA A 4 7.04 -4.12 -15.35
N PHE A 5 6.65 -2.90 -14.95
CA PHE A 5 5.45 -2.68 -14.16
C PHE A 5 4.86 -1.27 -14.38
N THR A 6 3.59 -1.13 -14.03
CA THR A 6 2.86 0.14 -14.03
C THR A 6 2.56 0.55 -12.60
N VAL A 7 2.82 1.80 -12.24
CA VAL A 7 2.35 2.39 -10.97
C VAL A 7 0.98 3.02 -11.19
N VAL A 8 0.05 2.73 -10.30
CA VAL A 8 -1.24 3.41 -10.20
C VAL A 8 -1.33 4.09 -8.84
N ILE A 9 -1.65 5.38 -8.84
CA ILE A 9 -1.80 6.21 -7.64
C ILE A 9 -3.29 6.55 -7.49
N PRO A 10 -4.07 5.78 -6.71
CA PRO A 10 -5.47 6.11 -6.46
C PRO A 10 -5.54 7.38 -5.62
N SER A 11 -6.38 8.33 -6.05
CA SER A 11 -6.50 9.62 -5.40
C SER A 11 -7.96 10.08 -5.39
N ARG A 12 -8.53 10.28 -4.19
CA ARG A 12 -9.89 10.77 -3.98
C ARG A 12 -9.86 12.16 -3.37
N TYR A 13 -10.74 13.03 -3.85
CA TYR A 13 -10.90 14.33 -3.22
C TYR A 13 -11.60 14.23 -1.87
N ALA A 14 -12.59 13.35 -1.77
CA ALA A 14 -13.34 13.10 -0.54
C ALA A 14 -12.46 12.40 0.51
N SER A 15 -12.06 13.15 1.52
CA SER A 15 -11.38 12.66 2.72
C SER A 15 -12.07 13.26 3.93
N THR A 16 -12.45 12.43 4.90
CA THR A 16 -13.15 12.86 6.12
C THR A 16 -12.24 13.58 7.10
N ARG A 17 -10.97 13.18 7.21
CA ARG A 17 -9.98 13.73 8.13
C ARG A 17 -9.28 14.97 7.57
N LEU A 18 -9.00 14.99 6.27
CA LEU A 18 -8.34 16.08 5.55
C LEU A 18 -9.06 16.33 4.22
N PRO A 19 -10.12 17.19 4.19
CA PRO A 19 -10.83 17.49 2.95
C PRO A 19 -9.90 18.01 1.85
N GLY A 20 -10.02 17.46 0.63
CA GLY A 20 -9.14 17.84 -0.47
C GLY A 20 -7.68 17.43 -0.31
N LYS A 21 -7.39 16.45 0.55
CA LYS A 21 -6.04 15.97 0.91
C LYS A 21 -5.05 15.93 -0.27
N PRO A 22 -5.37 15.36 -1.46
CA PRO A 22 -4.44 15.28 -2.57
C PRO A 22 -3.96 16.63 -3.11
N LEU A 23 -4.76 17.67 -2.92
CA LEU A 23 -4.48 19.03 -3.43
C LEU A 23 -3.91 19.96 -2.35
N LEU A 24 -3.72 19.50 -1.11
CA LEU A 24 -3.06 20.27 -0.06
C LEU A 24 -1.61 20.54 -0.44
N LEU A 25 -1.18 21.79 -0.29
CA LEU A 25 0.16 22.23 -0.69
C LEU A 25 1.21 21.82 0.35
N ILE A 26 2.30 21.28 -0.16
CA ILE A 26 3.53 20.98 0.56
C ILE A 26 4.67 21.58 -0.26
N ALA A 27 5.46 22.48 0.29
CA ALA A 27 6.54 23.19 -0.41
C ALA A 27 6.08 23.74 -1.80
N GLY A 28 4.88 24.36 -1.83
CA GLY A 28 4.33 24.98 -3.04
C GLY A 28 3.73 24.02 -4.10
N LYS A 29 3.77 22.69 -3.90
CA LYS A 29 3.22 21.69 -4.80
C LYS A 29 2.08 20.90 -4.15
N PRO A 30 1.03 20.49 -4.89
CA PRO A 30 0.01 19.58 -4.37
C PRO A 30 0.63 18.27 -3.85
N MET A 31 0.10 17.68 -2.79
CA MET A 31 0.56 16.40 -2.24
C MET A 31 0.65 15.31 -3.31
N ILE A 32 -0.35 15.20 -4.17
CA ILE A 32 -0.39 14.20 -5.25
C ILE A 32 0.78 14.37 -6.25
N GLN A 33 1.28 15.60 -6.44
CA GLN A 33 2.45 15.84 -7.27
C GLN A 33 3.72 15.27 -6.64
N HIS A 34 3.89 15.38 -5.32
CA HIS A 34 5.03 14.77 -4.62
C HIS A 34 5.01 13.25 -4.75
N VAL A 35 3.83 12.62 -4.55
CA VAL A 35 3.67 11.16 -4.72
C VAL A 35 4.03 10.74 -6.15
N TRP A 36 3.50 11.46 -7.15
CA TRP A 36 3.78 11.18 -8.55
C TRP A 36 5.26 11.37 -8.90
N GLU A 37 5.89 12.44 -8.40
CA GLU A 37 7.33 12.70 -8.60
C GLU A 37 8.20 11.58 -7.98
N GLN A 38 7.83 11.06 -6.80
CA GLN A 38 8.54 9.92 -6.20
C GLN A 38 8.33 8.63 -7.01
N ALA A 39 7.08 8.33 -7.37
CA ALA A 39 6.78 7.17 -8.20
C ALA A 39 7.48 7.22 -9.55
N SER A 40 7.60 8.41 -10.16
CA SER A 40 8.29 8.62 -11.46
C SER A 40 9.81 8.44 -11.39
N LYS A 41 10.41 8.43 -10.19
CA LYS A 41 11.84 8.11 -9.99
C LYS A 41 12.09 6.60 -9.87
N SER A 42 11.05 5.78 -9.76
CA SER A 42 11.16 4.31 -9.79
C SER A 42 11.43 3.81 -11.20
N SER A 43 11.71 2.52 -11.34
CA SER A 43 11.87 1.86 -12.65
C SER A 43 10.56 1.53 -13.37
N ALA A 44 9.43 2.08 -12.90
CA ALA A 44 8.13 1.90 -13.53
C ALA A 44 8.11 2.37 -14.99
N GLN A 45 7.57 1.56 -15.89
CA GLN A 45 7.39 1.93 -17.30
C GLN A 45 6.32 3.01 -17.49
N ARG A 46 5.38 3.11 -16.54
CA ARG A 46 4.23 4.03 -16.59
C ARG A 46 3.80 4.37 -15.18
N VAL A 47 3.49 5.63 -14.94
CA VAL A 47 2.95 6.13 -13.67
C VAL A 47 1.65 6.88 -13.96
N VAL A 48 0.55 6.41 -13.39
CA VAL A 48 -0.80 6.90 -13.67
C VAL A 48 -1.49 7.33 -12.37
N VAL A 49 -2.06 8.52 -12.35
CA VAL A 49 -2.95 8.95 -11.27
C VAL A 49 -4.39 8.52 -11.61
N ALA A 50 -5.05 7.84 -10.70
CA ALA A 50 -6.42 7.37 -10.86
C ALA A 50 -7.36 8.17 -9.95
N THR A 51 -8.29 8.93 -10.52
CA THR A 51 -9.18 9.80 -9.74
C THR A 51 -10.58 9.88 -10.35
N ASP A 52 -11.57 10.20 -9.51
CA ASP A 52 -12.95 10.51 -9.90
C ASP A 52 -13.24 12.02 -9.90
N ASP A 53 -12.26 12.86 -9.53
CA ASP A 53 -12.46 14.28 -9.31
C ASP A 53 -11.76 15.15 -10.36
N ALA A 54 -12.54 16.02 -11.02
CA ALA A 54 -12.04 16.90 -12.09
C ALA A 54 -10.96 17.88 -11.62
N ARG A 55 -10.98 18.30 -10.34
CA ARG A 55 -9.95 19.20 -9.76
C ARG A 55 -8.59 18.52 -9.67
N ILE A 56 -8.59 17.21 -9.33
CA ILE A 56 -7.36 16.40 -9.30
C ILE A 56 -6.87 16.18 -10.73
N VAL A 57 -7.77 15.90 -11.68
CA VAL A 57 -7.42 15.79 -13.11
C VAL A 57 -6.71 17.06 -13.60
N GLU A 58 -7.28 18.22 -13.30
CA GLU A 58 -6.71 19.50 -13.75
C GLU A 58 -5.35 19.79 -13.10
N ALA A 59 -5.22 19.54 -11.79
CA ALA A 59 -3.95 19.66 -11.11
C ALA A 59 -2.88 18.75 -11.72
N CYS A 60 -3.20 17.48 -11.98
CA CYS A 60 -2.29 16.51 -12.59
C CYS A 60 -1.85 16.92 -14.00
N LYS A 61 -2.74 17.43 -14.83
CA LYS A 61 -2.40 17.99 -16.14
C LYS A 61 -1.42 19.15 -16.00
N GLY A 62 -1.56 19.98 -14.97
CA GLY A 62 -0.70 21.14 -14.72
C GLY A 62 0.77 20.77 -14.51
N PHE A 63 1.08 19.59 -13.97
CA PHE A 63 2.46 19.08 -13.80
C PHE A 63 2.81 17.91 -14.73
N GLY A 64 1.96 17.61 -15.74
CA GLY A 64 2.26 16.65 -16.81
C GLY A 64 2.07 15.19 -16.44
N ALA A 65 1.35 14.87 -15.36
CA ALA A 65 1.05 13.48 -15.00
C ALA A 65 -0.02 12.88 -15.92
N GLU A 66 0.14 11.60 -16.23
CA GLU A 66 -0.93 10.84 -16.86
C GLU A 66 -2.05 10.57 -15.85
N VAL A 67 -3.30 10.84 -16.26
CA VAL A 67 -4.49 10.68 -15.41
C VAL A 67 -5.51 9.80 -16.10
N VAL A 68 -6.06 8.86 -15.33
CA VAL A 68 -7.24 8.08 -15.73
C VAL A 68 -8.41 8.50 -14.85
N LEU A 69 -9.44 9.07 -15.47
CA LEU A 69 -10.70 9.35 -14.80
C LEU A 69 -11.43 8.02 -14.58
N THR A 70 -11.81 7.77 -13.33
CA THR A 70 -12.49 6.55 -12.89
C THR A 70 -13.86 6.86 -12.33
N ARG A 71 -14.68 5.84 -12.13
CA ARG A 71 -16.03 5.98 -11.55
C ARG A 71 -15.95 6.50 -10.11
N GLU A 72 -16.99 7.20 -9.68
CA GLU A 72 -17.10 7.76 -8.31
C GLU A 72 -17.54 6.70 -7.28
N ASP A 73 -18.25 5.65 -7.73
CA ASP A 73 -18.90 4.64 -6.90
C ASP A 73 -17.98 3.48 -6.45
N HIS A 74 -16.69 3.59 -6.64
CA HIS A 74 -15.73 2.62 -6.12
C HIS A 74 -15.66 2.63 -4.59
N ASN A 75 -15.81 1.47 -3.98
CA ASN A 75 -15.75 1.32 -2.53
C ASN A 75 -14.30 1.38 -2.01
N SER A 76 -13.33 0.92 -2.80
CA SER A 76 -11.93 0.82 -2.40
C SER A 76 -10.95 1.37 -3.45
N GLY A 77 -9.69 1.52 -3.02
CA GLY A 77 -8.58 1.82 -3.93
C GLY A 77 -8.35 0.69 -4.92
N THR A 78 -8.51 -0.57 -4.51
CA THR A 78 -8.33 -1.76 -5.36
C THR A 78 -9.36 -1.83 -6.48
N ASP A 79 -10.62 -1.45 -6.23
CA ASP A 79 -11.64 -1.34 -7.28
C ASP A 79 -11.22 -0.34 -8.36
N ARG A 80 -10.63 0.78 -7.93
CA ARG A 80 -10.11 1.82 -8.83
C ARG A 80 -8.94 1.33 -9.67
N LEU A 81 -8.04 0.55 -9.07
CA LEU A 81 -6.93 -0.08 -9.80
C LEU A 81 -7.43 -1.05 -10.86
N ALA A 82 -8.45 -1.85 -10.55
CA ALA A 82 -9.06 -2.79 -11.50
C ALA A 82 -9.62 -2.06 -12.73
N GLU A 83 -10.35 -0.94 -12.52
CA GLU A 83 -10.84 -0.12 -13.62
C GLU A 83 -9.71 0.46 -14.47
N VAL A 84 -8.64 0.96 -13.83
CA VAL A 84 -7.46 1.48 -14.54
C VAL A 84 -6.79 0.39 -15.35
N ALA A 85 -6.57 -0.81 -14.77
CA ALA A 85 -5.97 -1.94 -15.48
C ALA A 85 -6.78 -2.32 -16.74
N ALA A 86 -8.12 -2.32 -16.64
CA ALA A 86 -9.02 -2.56 -17.78
C ALA A 86 -8.93 -1.45 -18.82
N LYS A 87 -9.00 -0.17 -18.43
CA LYS A 87 -8.91 0.98 -19.36
C LYS A 87 -7.57 1.06 -20.09
N LEU A 88 -6.49 0.62 -19.44
CA LEU A 88 -5.17 0.58 -20.04
C LEU A 88 -4.93 -0.69 -20.88
N GLY A 89 -5.83 -1.65 -20.87
CA GLY A 89 -5.70 -2.93 -21.57
C GLY A 89 -4.51 -3.76 -21.09
N LEU A 90 -4.22 -3.74 -19.78
CA LEU A 90 -3.08 -4.47 -19.23
C LEU A 90 -3.30 -5.98 -19.35
N ALA A 91 -2.26 -6.69 -19.77
CA ALA A 91 -2.28 -8.16 -19.83
C ALA A 91 -2.49 -8.76 -18.41
N PRO A 92 -3.12 -9.93 -18.27
CA PRO A 92 -3.44 -10.52 -16.97
C PRO A 92 -2.24 -10.74 -16.04
N ASP A 93 -1.06 -10.98 -16.60
CA ASP A 93 0.20 -11.18 -15.88
C ASP A 93 0.99 -9.89 -15.65
N ALA A 94 0.56 -8.76 -16.23
CA ALA A 94 1.18 -7.45 -16.00
C ALA A 94 1.16 -7.08 -14.52
N ILE A 95 2.25 -6.48 -14.06
CA ILE A 95 2.39 -6.05 -12.66
C ILE A 95 1.89 -4.61 -12.51
N VAL A 96 0.98 -4.41 -11.57
CA VAL A 96 0.45 -3.11 -11.15
C VAL A 96 0.87 -2.86 -9.71
N VAL A 97 1.60 -1.77 -9.46
CA VAL A 97 1.95 -1.33 -8.10
C VAL A 97 0.99 -0.24 -7.66
N ASN A 98 0.35 -0.45 -6.52
CA ASN A 98 -0.49 0.52 -5.85
C ASN A 98 0.36 1.39 -4.93
N VAL A 99 0.57 2.65 -5.30
CA VAL A 99 1.19 3.66 -4.43
C VAL A 99 0.09 4.56 -3.90
N GLN A 100 -0.04 4.64 -2.58
CA GLN A 100 -1.10 5.44 -1.96
C GLN A 100 -0.90 6.93 -2.24
N GLY A 101 -2.00 7.63 -2.57
CA GLY A 101 -1.96 9.06 -2.91
C GLY A 101 -1.63 10.00 -1.73
N ASP A 102 -1.37 9.45 -0.55
CA ASP A 102 -1.00 10.15 0.68
C ASP A 102 0.41 9.80 1.20
N GLU A 103 1.23 9.19 0.35
CA GLU A 103 2.63 8.86 0.67
C GLU A 103 3.64 9.74 -0.11
N PRO A 104 3.69 11.06 0.15
CA PRO A 104 4.52 11.99 -0.62
C PRO A 104 6.03 11.77 -0.48
N LEU A 105 6.46 10.97 0.49
CA LEU A 105 7.86 10.63 0.75
C LEU A 105 8.19 9.16 0.47
N ILE A 106 7.32 8.43 -0.24
CA ILE A 106 7.57 7.01 -0.57
C ILE A 106 8.91 6.84 -1.30
N PRO A 107 9.85 6.00 -0.80
CA PRO A 107 11.09 5.78 -1.50
C PRO A 107 10.87 5.02 -2.81
N PRO A 108 11.43 5.48 -3.95
CA PRO A 108 11.32 4.77 -5.24
C PRO A 108 11.79 3.32 -5.19
N SER A 109 12.82 3.03 -4.38
CA SER A 109 13.35 1.68 -4.19
C SER A 109 12.35 0.70 -3.55
N VAL A 110 11.43 1.20 -2.73
CA VAL A 110 10.35 0.39 -2.13
C VAL A 110 9.32 0.00 -3.18
N ILE A 111 9.03 0.90 -4.12
CA ILE A 111 8.14 0.65 -5.27
C ILE A 111 8.77 -0.41 -6.18
N ASP A 112 10.06 -0.27 -6.49
CA ASP A 112 10.80 -1.24 -7.30
C ASP A 112 10.88 -2.60 -6.63
N GLN A 113 11.10 -2.62 -5.30
CA GLN A 113 11.20 -3.84 -4.52
C GLN A 113 9.92 -4.67 -4.57
N VAL A 114 8.76 -4.05 -4.30
CA VAL A 114 7.48 -4.80 -4.26
C VAL A 114 7.13 -5.36 -5.65
N ALA A 115 7.44 -4.64 -6.73
CA ALA A 115 7.27 -5.11 -8.10
C ALA A 115 8.20 -6.29 -8.41
N ALA A 116 9.48 -6.19 -8.06
CA ALA A 116 10.47 -7.24 -8.27
C ALA A 116 10.13 -8.50 -7.47
N ASN A 117 9.65 -8.36 -6.24
CA ASN A 117 9.21 -9.47 -5.40
C ASN A 117 8.06 -10.24 -6.07
N LEU A 118 7.04 -9.54 -6.60
CA LEU A 118 5.94 -10.22 -7.30
C LEU A 118 6.40 -10.88 -8.60
N ALA A 119 7.34 -10.29 -9.32
CA ALA A 119 7.89 -10.88 -10.53
C ALA A 119 8.65 -12.19 -10.24
N ALA A 120 9.38 -12.24 -9.12
CA ALA A 120 10.15 -13.41 -8.72
C ALA A 120 9.29 -14.57 -8.18
N HIS A 121 8.08 -14.27 -7.64
CA HIS A 121 7.19 -15.26 -7.02
C HIS A 121 5.97 -15.51 -7.91
N THR A 122 6.13 -16.41 -8.88
CA THR A 122 5.08 -16.70 -9.87
C THR A 122 3.85 -17.37 -9.28
N GLU A 123 3.98 -18.04 -8.14
CA GLU A 123 2.90 -18.63 -7.36
C GLU A 123 2.03 -17.60 -6.62
N ALA A 124 2.53 -16.37 -6.44
CA ALA A 124 1.81 -15.27 -5.78
C ALA A 124 1.06 -14.41 -6.82
N ARG A 125 -0.11 -13.92 -6.44
CA ARG A 125 -0.90 -12.97 -7.24
C ARG A 125 -0.83 -11.55 -6.68
N MET A 126 -0.33 -11.42 -5.45
CA MET A 126 -0.04 -10.18 -4.74
C MET A 126 1.32 -10.24 -4.09
N ALA A 127 1.95 -9.10 -3.93
CA ALA A 127 3.10 -8.92 -3.04
C ALA A 127 2.93 -7.66 -2.21
N THR A 128 3.48 -7.68 -1.01
CA THR A 128 3.53 -6.55 -0.09
C THR A 128 4.83 -6.59 0.70
N LEU A 129 5.04 -5.60 1.56
CA LEU A 129 6.23 -5.50 2.39
C LEU A 129 5.90 -5.48 3.88
N ALA A 130 6.89 -5.73 4.69
CA ALA A 130 6.83 -5.65 6.14
C ALA A 130 8.12 -5.02 6.67
N GLU A 131 8.11 -4.68 7.96
CA GLU A 131 9.32 -4.28 8.67
C GLU A 131 9.31 -4.84 10.09
N PRO A 132 10.47 -5.00 10.75
CA PRO A 132 10.54 -5.48 12.11
C PRO A 132 9.79 -4.58 13.10
N ILE A 133 9.18 -5.19 14.12
CA ILE A 133 8.66 -4.51 15.31
C ILE A 133 9.66 -4.73 16.44
N GLU A 134 10.23 -3.65 16.98
CA GLU A 134 11.31 -3.70 17.97
C GLU A 134 10.86 -3.32 19.39
N ASP A 135 9.63 -2.83 19.55
CA ASP A 135 9.10 -2.38 20.83
C ASP A 135 7.70 -2.92 21.14
N VAL A 136 7.39 -3.00 22.41
CA VAL A 136 6.17 -3.59 22.95
C VAL A 136 4.94 -2.71 22.65
N GLU A 137 5.11 -1.40 22.68
CA GLU A 137 4.01 -0.45 22.44
C GLU A 137 3.49 -0.62 21.01
N THR A 138 4.39 -0.64 20.03
CA THR A 138 4.09 -0.92 18.62
C THR A 138 3.46 -2.31 18.45
N LEU A 139 3.98 -3.33 19.15
CA LEU A 139 3.48 -4.70 19.03
C LEU A 139 2.02 -4.83 19.50
N PHE A 140 1.65 -4.19 20.61
CA PHE A 140 0.29 -4.23 21.15
C PHE A 140 -0.66 -3.18 20.57
N ASN A 141 -0.17 -2.26 19.74
CA ASN A 141 -1.00 -1.25 19.10
C ASN A 141 -1.90 -1.88 18.01
N PRO A 142 -3.23 -1.83 18.12
CA PRO A 142 -4.14 -2.42 17.13
C PRO A 142 -4.16 -1.64 15.79
N ASN A 143 -3.62 -0.42 15.75
CA ASN A 143 -3.47 0.33 14.50
C ASN A 143 -2.26 -0.13 13.68
N VAL A 144 -1.33 -0.84 14.31
CA VAL A 144 -0.20 -1.50 13.65
C VAL A 144 -0.63 -2.91 13.25
N VAL A 145 -0.71 -3.17 11.96
CA VAL A 145 -1.09 -4.49 11.44
C VAL A 145 0.13 -5.41 11.48
N LYS A 146 -0.01 -6.55 12.17
CA LYS A 146 1.01 -7.60 12.22
C LYS A 146 0.85 -8.54 11.04
N VAL A 147 1.95 -9.09 10.55
CA VAL A 147 1.97 -10.09 9.49
C VAL A 147 2.87 -11.26 9.85
N VAL A 148 2.38 -12.46 9.58
CA VAL A 148 3.14 -13.71 9.72
C VAL A 148 3.20 -14.38 8.35
N SER A 149 4.37 -14.86 7.96
CA SER A 149 4.59 -15.60 6.72
C SER A 149 5.18 -16.98 6.99
N ASP A 150 5.06 -17.84 5.99
CA ASP A 150 5.73 -19.14 5.97
C ASP A 150 7.23 -19.02 5.61
N LEU A 151 7.89 -20.16 5.49
CA LEU A 151 9.31 -20.28 5.12
C LEU A 151 9.62 -19.67 3.74
N ASN A 152 8.65 -19.61 2.84
CA ASN A 152 8.80 -19.10 1.48
C ASN A 152 8.42 -17.60 1.37
N GLY A 153 8.16 -16.94 2.50
CA GLY A 153 7.70 -15.55 2.52
C GLY A 153 6.24 -15.38 2.11
N LEU A 154 5.45 -16.45 2.07
CA LEU A 154 4.02 -16.34 1.76
C LEU A 154 3.22 -16.06 3.03
N ALA A 155 2.38 -15.02 3.00
CA ALA A 155 1.57 -14.62 4.14
C ALA A 155 0.66 -15.75 4.62
N LEU A 156 0.73 -16.05 5.91
CA LEU A 156 -0.21 -16.94 6.59
C LEU A 156 -1.43 -16.16 7.06
N THR A 157 -1.21 -14.97 7.61
CA THR A 157 -2.29 -14.04 8.00
C THR A 157 -1.76 -12.63 8.26
N PHE A 158 -2.69 -11.67 8.25
CA PHE A 158 -2.54 -10.32 8.76
C PHE A 158 -3.54 -10.10 9.88
N SER A 159 -3.18 -9.36 10.93
CA SER A 159 -4.10 -9.04 12.01
C SER A 159 -3.71 -7.79 12.78
N ARG A 160 -4.72 -7.12 13.34
CA ARG A 160 -4.53 -6.05 14.32
C ARG A 160 -4.15 -6.59 15.70
N ALA A 161 -4.46 -7.87 15.98
CA ALA A 161 -4.01 -8.55 17.18
C ALA A 161 -2.50 -8.77 17.18
N THR A 162 -1.92 -8.99 18.36
CA THR A 162 -0.52 -9.41 18.50
C THR A 162 -0.34 -10.82 17.94
N LEU A 163 0.43 -10.96 16.86
CA LEU A 163 0.72 -12.22 16.19
C LEU A 163 2.22 -12.35 15.88
N PRO A 164 2.81 -13.56 16.13
CA PRO A 164 2.26 -14.67 16.91
C PRO A 164 2.16 -14.34 18.40
N TRP A 165 1.32 -15.06 19.14
CA TRP A 165 1.27 -14.94 20.59
C TRP A 165 2.39 -15.77 21.25
N ALA A 166 3.40 -15.10 21.78
CA ALA A 166 4.51 -15.75 22.49
C ALA A 166 4.06 -16.24 23.88
N ARG A 167 3.39 -17.40 23.91
CA ARG A 167 2.67 -17.92 25.09
C ARG A 167 3.46 -17.83 26.38
N ASP A 168 4.68 -18.38 26.40
CA ASP A 168 5.47 -18.52 27.64
C ASP A 168 6.15 -17.21 28.05
N ALA A 169 6.49 -16.35 27.10
CA ALA A 169 7.04 -15.03 27.38
C ALA A 169 5.97 -14.09 27.94
N PHE A 170 4.82 -14.00 27.26
CA PHE A 170 3.71 -13.13 27.69
C PHE A 170 2.97 -13.62 28.94
N ALA A 171 3.13 -14.90 29.32
CA ALA A 171 2.69 -15.37 30.62
C ALA A 171 3.52 -14.79 31.79
N LYS A 172 4.76 -14.39 31.52
CA LYS A 172 5.68 -13.78 32.51
C LYS A 172 5.54 -12.26 32.54
N SER A 173 5.63 -11.61 31.38
CA SER A 173 5.55 -10.16 31.23
C SER A 173 5.08 -9.76 29.84
N ARG A 174 4.34 -8.65 29.74
CA ARG A 174 3.97 -7.99 28.49
C ARG A 174 4.71 -6.66 28.31
N GLU A 175 5.68 -6.36 29.15
CA GLU A 175 6.44 -5.10 29.15
C GLU A 175 7.76 -5.22 28.39
N GLN A 176 8.10 -6.44 27.94
CA GLN A 176 9.34 -6.73 27.23
C GLN A 176 9.06 -7.52 25.95
N MET A 177 9.84 -7.22 24.91
CA MET A 177 9.77 -7.98 23.66
C MET A 177 10.20 -9.42 23.91
N PRO A 178 9.43 -10.42 23.40
CA PRO A 178 9.84 -11.82 23.44
C PRO A 178 11.10 -12.05 22.65
N GLU A 179 12.11 -12.63 23.27
CA GLU A 179 13.39 -12.94 22.65
C GLU A 179 13.22 -13.99 21.53
N GLY A 180 13.89 -13.78 20.40
CA GLY A 180 13.93 -14.71 19.26
C GLY A 180 12.63 -14.81 18.45
N VAL A 181 11.63 -13.97 18.70
CA VAL A 181 10.39 -13.94 17.92
C VAL A 181 10.43 -12.77 16.93
N PRO A 182 10.47 -13.01 15.60
CA PRO A 182 10.55 -11.96 14.60
C PRO A 182 9.16 -11.35 14.33
N TYR A 183 8.74 -10.42 15.16
CA TYR A 183 7.52 -9.66 14.92
C TYR A 183 7.70 -8.70 13.77
N ARG A 184 6.70 -8.61 12.87
CA ARG A 184 6.71 -7.72 11.72
C ARG A 184 5.43 -6.94 11.59
N ARG A 185 5.54 -5.63 11.31
CA ARG A 185 4.40 -4.81 10.89
C ARG A 185 4.28 -4.80 9.37
N HIS A 186 3.09 -4.91 8.89
CA HIS A 186 2.75 -4.79 7.48
C HIS A 186 2.90 -3.34 7.01
N ILE A 187 3.48 -3.17 5.82
CA ILE A 187 3.58 -1.90 5.08
C ILE A 187 2.56 -1.92 3.95
N GLY A 188 1.69 -0.91 3.90
CA GLY A 188 0.53 -0.85 3.00
C GLY A 188 0.81 -0.65 1.52
N ILE A 189 2.03 -0.94 1.03
CA ILE A 189 2.34 -0.95 -0.40
C ILE A 189 2.07 -2.32 -1.00
N TYR A 190 1.49 -2.35 -2.20
CA TYR A 190 1.14 -3.60 -2.87
C TYR A 190 1.50 -3.62 -4.34
N ALA A 191 1.97 -4.78 -4.81
CA ALA A 191 1.97 -5.14 -6.21
C ALA A 191 0.93 -6.23 -6.48
N TYR A 192 0.27 -6.15 -7.63
CA TYR A 192 -0.77 -7.07 -8.08
C TYR A 192 -0.49 -7.55 -9.49
N ARG A 193 -0.88 -8.79 -9.82
CA ARG A 193 -1.09 -9.16 -11.22
C ARG A 193 -2.41 -8.58 -11.69
N ALA A 194 -2.44 -7.94 -12.87
CA ALA A 194 -3.62 -7.22 -13.35
C ALA A 194 -4.87 -8.13 -13.43
N GLY A 195 -4.72 -9.38 -13.87
CA GLY A 195 -5.82 -10.35 -13.89
C GLY A 195 -6.39 -10.67 -12.50
N PHE A 196 -5.56 -10.59 -11.46
CA PHE A 196 -6.05 -10.77 -10.08
C PHE A 196 -6.97 -9.64 -9.63
N LEU A 197 -6.71 -8.40 -10.06
CA LEU A 197 -7.57 -7.26 -9.69
C LEU A 197 -9.03 -7.47 -10.16
N HIS A 198 -9.23 -8.08 -11.35
CA HIS A 198 -10.58 -8.40 -11.83
C HIS A 198 -11.25 -9.46 -10.98
N ASP A 199 -10.53 -10.51 -10.59
CA ASP A 199 -11.08 -11.55 -9.71
C ASP A 199 -11.44 -10.95 -8.36
N PHE A 200 -10.53 -10.17 -7.77
CA PHE A 200 -10.68 -9.59 -6.44
C PHE A 200 -11.92 -8.69 -6.31
N VAL A 201 -12.17 -7.81 -7.29
CA VAL A 201 -13.35 -6.91 -7.26
C VAL A 201 -14.66 -7.64 -7.52
N SER A 202 -14.60 -8.85 -8.11
CA SER A 202 -15.78 -9.70 -8.29
C SER A 202 -16.22 -10.39 -7.00
N TRP A 203 -15.34 -10.48 -6.01
CA TRP A 203 -15.63 -11.08 -4.71
C TRP A 203 -16.23 -10.04 -3.76
N GLY A 204 -17.29 -10.43 -3.05
CA GLY A 204 -17.79 -9.62 -1.95
C GLY A 204 -16.82 -9.62 -0.76
N PRO A 205 -16.91 -8.61 0.13
CA PRO A 205 -16.16 -8.60 1.38
C PRO A 205 -16.45 -9.85 2.23
N CYS A 206 -15.41 -10.46 2.80
CA CYS A 206 -15.59 -11.57 3.73
C CYS A 206 -15.70 -11.08 5.18
N TRP A 207 -16.24 -11.94 6.07
CA TRP A 207 -16.40 -11.57 7.48
C TRP A 207 -15.07 -11.21 8.16
N LEU A 208 -13.98 -11.88 7.78
CA LEU A 208 -12.66 -11.65 8.36
C LEU A 208 -12.12 -10.27 8.00
N GLU A 209 -12.24 -9.89 6.71
CA GLU A 209 -11.91 -8.55 6.21
C GLU A 209 -12.70 -7.46 6.96
N ASN A 210 -14.02 -7.66 7.10
CA ASN A 210 -14.88 -6.70 7.78
C ASN A 210 -14.55 -6.55 9.26
N THR A 211 -14.21 -7.67 9.94
CA THR A 211 -13.88 -7.68 11.36
C THR A 211 -12.58 -6.94 11.64
N GLU A 212 -11.55 -7.21 10.85
CA GLU A 212 -10.22 -6.62 11.02
C GLU A 212 -10.07 -5.28 10.28
N SER A 213 -11.02 -4.94 9.38
CA SER A 213 -10.90 -3.83 8.43
C SER A 213 -9.58 -3.89 7.64
N LEU A 214 -9.28 -5.08 7.09
CA LEU A 214 -8.07 -5.41 6.35
C LEU A 214 -8.45 -6.08 5.01
N GLU A 215 -8.42 -5.31 3.92
CA GLU A 215 -8.88 -5.72 2.60
C GLU A 215 -8.12 -6.94 2.05
N GLN A 216 -6.82 -7.06 2.33
CA GLN A 216 -5.98 -8.18 1.89
C GLN A 216 -6.40 -9.53 2.47
N LEU A 217 -7.15 -9.55 3.57
CA LEU A 217 -7.69 -10.79 4.13
C LEU A 217 -8.72 -11.44 3.21
N ARG A 218 -9.41 -10.68 2.34
CA ARG A 218 -10.28 -11.23 1.29
C ARG A 218 -9.49 -12.12 0.33
N ALA A 219 -8.28 -11.69 -0.07
CA ALA A 219 -7.41 -12.49 -0.95
C ALA A 219 -7.03 -13.81 -0.27
N LEU A 220 -6.57 -13.78 0.98
CA LEU A 220 -6.25 -14.99 1.75
C LEU A 220 -7.47 -15.89 1.94
N TRP A 221 -8.64 -15.31 2.20
CA TRP A 221 -9.91 -16.04 2.34
C TRP A 221 -10.25 -16.85 1.09
N HIS A 222 -9.93 -16.32 -0.10
CA HIS A 222 -10.10 -17.01 -1.39
C HIS A 222 -8.89 -17.88 -1.79
N GLY A 223 -7.95 -18.14 -0.87
CA GLY A 223 -6.81 -19.01 -1.10
C GLY A 223 -5.71 -18.40 -1.98
N VAL A 224 -5.74 -17.08 -2.18
CA VAL A 224 -4.69 -16.39 -2.95
C VAL A 224 -3.42 -16.25 -2.11
N ARG A 225 -2.27 -16.56 -2.72
CA ARG A 225 -0.97 -16.39 -2.09
C ARG A 225 -0.51 -14.93 -2.22
N ILE A 226 -0.07 -14.38 -1.08
CA ILE A 226 0.48 -13.02 -0.98
C ILE A 226 1.94 -13.16 -0.53
N HIS A 227 2.88 -12.71 -1.35
CA HIS A 227 4.29 -12.68 -0.96
C HIS A 227 4.56 -11.47 -0.06
N VAL A 228 5.33 -11.68 1.01
CA VAL A 228 5.74 -10.65 1.98
C VAL A 228 7.25 -10.72 2.16
N ALA A 229 7.95 -9.63 1.93
CA ALA A 229 9.36 -9.48 2.25
C ALA A 229 9.59 -8.30 3.19
N ASP A 230 10.71 -8.29 3.89
CA ASP A 230 11.12 -7.14 4.66
C ASP A 230 11.55 -6.00 3.72
N ALA A 231 11.09 -4.79 4.01
CA ALA A 231 11.43 -3.61 3.21
C ALA A 231 12.92 -3.28 3.33
N LEU A 232 13.57 -3.01 2.20
CA LEU A 232 14.96 -2.60 2.18
C LEU A 232 15.18 -1.25 2.89
N ILE A 233 14.17 -0.40 2.85
CA ILE A 233 14.13 0.89 3.52
C ILE A 233 12.73 1.04 4.11
N ALA A 234 12.64 1.36 5.42
CA ALA A 234 11.36 1.66 6.04
C ALA A 234 10.77 2.95 5.44
N PRO A 235 9.60 2.89 4.77
CA PRO A 235 8.99 4.10 4.24
C PRO A 235 8.49 4.98 5.40
N PRO A 236 8.63 6.31 5.29
CA PRO A 236 8.00 7.23 6.23
C PRO A 236 6.49 7.03 6.23
N THR A 237 5.85 7.28 7.37
CA THR A 237 4.38 7.23 7.48
C THR A 237 3.72 8.24 6.54
N GLY A 238 2.64 7.83 5.90
CA GLY A 238 1.82 8.69 5.05
C GLY A 238 1.19 9.86 5.80
N VAL A 239 0.46 10.70 5.09
CA VAL A 239 -0.23 11.88 5.62
C VAL A 239 -1.70 11.55 5.82
N ASP A 240 -2.12 11.38 7.07
CA ASP A 240 -3.50 11.08 7.43
C ASP A 240 -4.16 12.17 8.29
N THR A 241 -3.35 12.92 9.02
CA THR A 241 -3.77 13.99 9.95
C THR A 241 -3.10 15.30 9.58
N VAL A 242 -3.55 16.38 10.23
CA VAL A 242 -2.92 17.71 10.11
C VAL A 242 -1.48 17.67 10.63
N GLU A 243 -1.25 16.94 11.70
CA GLU A 243 0.09 16.75 12.31
C GLU A 243 1.06 16.07 11.34
N ASP A 244 0.58 15.05 10.60
CA ASP A 244 1.38 14.41 9.56
C ASP A 244 1.72 15.37 8.43
N LEU A 245 0.73 16.17 7.99
CA LEU A 245 0.93 17.19 6.96
C LEU A 245 2.02 18.17 7.36
N GLU A 246 1.95 18.70 8.58
CA GLU A 246 2.94 19.65 9.10
C GLU A 246 4.32 19.00 9.28
N ARG A 247 4.37 17.73 9.65
CA ARG A 247 5.63 16.95 9.71
C ARG A 247 6.28 16.88 8.32
N VAL A 248 5.50 16.52 7.28
CA VAL A 248 6.02 16.41 5.91
C VAL A 248 6.41 17.77 5.34
N ARG A 249 5.67 18.83 5.63
CA ARG A 249 6.04 20.22 5.27
C ARG A 249 7.42 20.57 5.79
N ARG A 250 7.64 20.39 7.08
CA ARG A 250 8.96 20.66 7.69
C ARG A 250 10.10 19.87 7.05
N LEU A 251 9.85 18.62 6.63
CA LEU A 251 10.87 17.79 5.99
C LEU A 251 11.22 18.23 4.56
N LEU A 252 10.27 18.83 3.83
CA LEU A 252 10.48 19.23 2.43
C LEU A 252 10.81 20.71 2.27
N GLU A 253 10.66 21.51 3.32
CA GLU A 253 10.99 22.95 3.35
C GLU A 253 12.32 23.24 4.05
N ALA A 254 12.96 22.22 4.66
CA ALA A 254 14.29 22.29 5.28
C ALA A 254 15.39 22.08 4.24
#